data_f331e6139c4591cb394beb8d0577e830
#
_entry.id   f331e6139c4591cb394beb8d0577e830
#
_cell.length_a   1.000
_cell.length_b   1.000
_cell.length_c   1.000
_cell.angle_alpha   90.00
_cell.angle_beta   90.00
_cell.angle_gamma   90.00
#
_symmetry.space_group_name_H-M   'P 1'
#
loop_
_entity.id
_entity.type
_entity.pdbx_description
1 polymer ?
#
loop_
_entity_poly.entity_id
_entity_poly.type
_entity_poly.pdbx_seq_one_letter_code
_entity_poly.pdbx_strand_id
1 'polypeptide(L)'
;MPGKTSQKAEALMKRLGLTFDHLLAIRFAINVGIATTIVWYTLTTFTHSSPIWAIASMVAASDPLPIEAKRMFKARLVNVLVGSGVGLLFLIFGAAKEWMLPIALSITVLISSFIVRVKTMWRQAPITAAIVIAAALMTDSAANGMQRGLEKIVQVIFGCLVGLIVSWLMSKVWLVKERPRETSPQAQQSEVVMD
;
A
#
# COMPACT_ATOMS: atom_id res chain seq x y z
N MET A 1 -25.02 9.22 25.01
CA MET A 1 -26.29 8.78 24.34
C MET A 1 -25.96 8.60 22.86
N PRO A 2 -26.16 7.44 22.25
CA PRO A 2 -25.94 7.27 20.82
C PRO A 2 -26.97 8.09 20.06
N GLY A 3 -26.51 8.91 19.11
CA GLY A 3 -27.39 9.80 18.35
C GLY A 3 -28.41 9.02 17.51
N LYS A 4 -29.56 9.60 17.23
CA LYS A 4 -30.68 9.01 16.44
C LYS A 4 -30.26 8.46 15.07
N THR A 5 -29.15 8.95 14.51
CA THR A 5 -28.49 8.46 13.27
C THR A 5 -27.84 7.09 13.45
N SER A 6 -27.24 6.80 14.61
CA SER A 6 -26.63 5.50 14.90
C SER A 6 -27.66 4.39 14.99
N GLN A 7 -28.81 4.65 15.64
CA GLN A 7 -29.88 3.65 15.78
C GLN A 7 -30.57 3.31 14.45
N LYS A 8 -30.72 4.29 13.55
CA LYS A 8 -31.28 4.04 12.21
C LYS A 8 -30.31 3.21 11.35
N ALA A 9 -29.01 3.47 11.47
CA ALA A 9 -27.98 2.70 10.76
C ALA A 9 -27.91 1.24 11.25
N GLU A 10 -28.01 1.02 12.58
CA GLU A 10 -28.07 -0.33 13.14
C GLU A 10 -29.34 -1.10 12.74
N ALA A 11 -30.49 -0.44 12.72
CA ALA A 11 -31.75 -1.05 12.29
C ALA A 11 -31.73 -1.41 10.78
N LEU A 12 -31.09 -0.57 9.95
CA LEU A 12 -30.90 -0.85 8.52
C LEU A 12 -29.95 -2.01 8.30
N MET A 13 -28.82 -2.07 9.03
CA MET A 13 -27.88 -3.16 8.99
C MET A 13 -28.52 -4.50 9.36
N LYS A 14 -29.33 -4.52 10.42
CA LYS A 14 -30.06 -5.72 10.86
C LYS A 14 -31.09 -6.19 9.84
N ARG A 15 -31.74 -5.27 9.14
CA ARG A 15 -32.69 -5.59 8.04
C ARG A 15 -32.00 -6.16 6.79
N LEU A 16 -30.79 -5.70 6.49
CA LEU A 16 -30.01 -6.11 5.31
C LEU A 16 -29.10 -7.31 5.58
N GLY A 17 -29.06 -7.85 6.81
CA GLY A 17 -28.14 -8.93 7.19
C GLY A 17 -26.66 -8.54 7.07
N LEU A 18 -26.35 -7.22 7.07
CA LEU A 18 -24.98 -6.71 6.92
C LEU A 18 -24.24 -6.77 8.25
N THR A 19 -23.15 -7.50 8.25
CA THR A 19 -22.15 -7.51 9.35
C THR A 19 -21.29 -6.24 9.29
N PHE A 20 -20.65 -5.92 10.41
CA PHE A 20 -19.67 -4.82 10.49
C PHE A 20 -18.57 -4.93 9.41
N ASP A 21 -18.14 -6.15 9.11
CA ASP A 21 -17.14 -6.42 8.08
C ASP A 21 -17.63 -6.09 6.68
N HIS A 22 -18.90 -6.33 6.38
CA HIS A 22 -19.51 -5.91 5.10
C HIS A 22 -19.52 -4.39 4.96
N LEU A 23 -19.77 -3.66 6.05
CA LEU A 23 -19.77 -2.19 6.04
C LEU A 23 -18.36 -1.64 5.81
N LEU A 24 -17.35 -2.26 6.42
CA LEU A 24 -15.93 -1.94 6.19
C LEU A 24 -15.53 -2.23 4.74
N ALA A 25 -15.97 -3.36 4.19
CA ALA A 25 -15.69 -3.73 2.79
C ALA A 25 -16.32 -2.73 1.80
N ILE A 26 -17.58 -2.32 2.03
CA ILE A 26 -18.25 -1.31 1.20
C ILE A 26 -17.51 0.02 1.27
N ARG A 27 -17.17 0.47 2.49
CA ARG A 27 -16.38 1.68 2.68
C ARG A 27 -15.03 1.61 1.96
N PHE A 28 -14.35 0.47 2.06
CA PHE A 28 -13.08 0.26 1.38
C PHE A 28 -13.23 0.29 -0.14
N ALA A 29 -14.28 -0.35 -0.68
CA ALA A 29 -14.56 -0.34 -2.11
C ALA A 29 -14.80 1.08 -2.64
N ILE A 30 -15.59 1.89 -1.94
CA ILE A 30 -15.83 3.30 -2.29
C ILE A 30 -14.53 4.10 -2.24
N ASN A 31 -13.74 3.90 -1.18
CA ASN A 31 -12.44 4.56 -1.01
C ASN A 31 -11.49 4.26 -2.18
N VAL A 32 -11.35 2.98 -2.53
CA VAL A 32 -10.54 2.53 -3.65
C VAL A 32 -11.06 3.10 -4.98
N GLY A 33 -12.38 3.10 -5.20
CA GLY A 33 -13.00 3.65 -6.41
C GLY A 33 -12.67 5.14 -6.61
N ILE A 34 -12.89 5.95 -5.56
CA ILE A 34 -12.59 7.39 -5.59
C ILE A 34 -11.09 7.62 -5.81
N ALA A 35 -10.24 6.96 -5.04
CA ALA A 35 -8.79 7.12 -5.14
C ALA A 35 -8.27 6.69 -6.52
N THR A 36 -8.77 5.59 -7.07
CA THR A 36 -8.42 5.13 -8.43
C THR A 36 -8.78 6.17 -9.48
N THR A 37 -9.98 6.75 -9.38
CA THR A 37 -10.41 7.79 -10.33
C THR A 37 -9.47 9.00 -10.28
N ILE A 38 -9.11 9.46 -9.09
CA ILE A 38 -8.19 10.59 -8.91
C ILE A 38 -6.82 10.28 -9.52
N VAL A 39 -6.24 9.11 -9.17
CA VAL A 39 -4.93 8.69 -9.67
C VAL A 39 -4.94 8.54 -11.19
N TRP A 40 -5.98 7.91 -11.73
CA TRP A 40 -6.13 7.70 -13.17
C TRP A 40 -6.15 9.04 -13.92
N TYR A 41 -7.10 9.90 -13.57
CA TYR A 41 -7.24 11.20 -14.27
C TYR A 41 -6.00 12.06 -14.13
N THR A 42 -5.40 12.13 -12.93
CA THR A 42 -4.20 12.95 -12.73
C THR A 42 -3.03 12.46 -13.58
N LEU A 43 -2.72 11.17 -13.55
CA LEU A 43 -1.55 10.66 -14.26
C LEU A 43 -1.75 10.60 -15.78
N THR A 44 -2.93 10.29 -16.27
CA THR A 44 -3.19 10.30 -17.72
C THR A 44 -3.20 11.68 -18.30
N THR A 45 -3.68 12.68 -17.56
CA THR A 45 -3.76 14.07 -18.02
C THR A 45 -2.40 14.77 -17.96
N PHE A 46 -1.63 14.57 -16.88
CA PHE A 46 -0.40 15.36 -16.65
C PHE A 46 0.88 14.65 -17.11
N THR A 47 0.93 13.33 -17.12
CA THR A 47 2.18 12.59 -17.39
C THR A 47 2.12 11.69 -18.62
N HIS A 48 0.95 11.47 -19.21
CA HIS A 48 0.73 10.53 -20.34
C HIS A 48 1.32 9.12 -20.11
N SER A 49 1.57 8.76 -18.86
CA SER A 49 2.17 7.49 -18.49
C SER A 49 1.13 6.55 -17.86
N SER A 50 1.38 5.25 -17.93
CA SER A 50 0.47 4.25 -17.40
C SER A 50 0.31 4.40 -15.87
N PRO A 51 -0.90 4.63 -15.34
CA PRO A 51 -1.15 4.83 -13.91
C PRO A 51 -1.16 3.54 -13.09
N ILE A 52 -0.96 2.38 -13.72
CA ILE A 52 -1.14 1.05 -13.09
C ILE A 52 -0.32 0.89 -11.82
N TRP A 53 0.94 1.35 -11.82
CA TRP A 53 1.83 1.23 -10.67
C TRP A 53 1.43 2.13 -9.51
N ALA A 54 0.93 3.32 -9.81
CA ALA A 54 0.38 4.24 -8.81
C ALA A 54 -0.89 3.66 -8.17
N ILE A 55 -1.79 3.10 -8.99
CA ILE A 55 -3.04 2.47 -8.51
C ILE A 55 -2.73 1.25 -7.65
N ALA A 56 -1.84 0.36 -8.10
CA ALA A 56 -1.44 -0.81 -7.32
C ALA A 56 -0.84 -0.41 -5.97
N SER A 57 -0.02 0.64 -5.94
CA SER A 57 0.59 1.16 -4.72
C SER A 57 -0.42 1.86 -3.81
N MET A 58 -1.36 2.58 -4.39
CA MET A 58 -2.48 3.22 -3.70
C MET A 58 -3.33 2.17 -2.97
N VAL A 59 -3.74 1.10 -3.66
CA VAL A 59 -4.50 0.00 -3.05
C VAL A 59 -3.71 -0.66 -1.93
N ALA A 60 -2.41 -0.93 -2.15
CA ALA A 60 -1.53 -1.55 -1.14
C ALA A 60 -1.30 -0.68 0.10
N ALA A 61 -1.45 0.66 -0.01
CA ALA A 61 -1.29 1.61 1.09
C ALA A 61 -2.63 2.02 1.72
N SER A 62 -3.76 1.62 1.12
CA SER A 62 -5.10 1.97 1.59
C SER A 62 -5.62 0.98 2.62
N ASP A 63 -6.34 1.50 3.61
CA ASP A 63 -7.07 0.70 4.60
C ASP A 63 -8.37 1.43 4.98
N PRO A 64 -9.47 0.72 5.25
CA PRO A 64 -10.71 1.35 5.68
C PRO A 64 -10.59 2.03 7.06
N LEU A 65 -9.63 1.62 7.89
CA LEU A 65 -9.37 2.23 9.20
C LEU A 65 -8.23 3.26 9.09
N PRO A 66 -8.43 4.53 9.53
CA PRO A 66 -7.44 5.60 9.35
C PRO A 66 -6.11 5.34 10.04
N ILE A 67 -6.14 4.68 11.19
CA ILE A 67 -4.94 4.33 11.97
C ILE A 67 -4.11 3.30 11.19
N GLU A 68 -4.75 2.26 10.66
CA GLU A 68 -4.09 1.23 9.85
C GLU A 68 -3.64 1.81 8.50
N ALA A 69 -4.44 2.67 7.84
CA ALA A 69 -4.05 3.37 6.62
C ALA A 69 -2.74 4.17 6.82
N LYS A 70 -2.61 4.90 7.93
CA LYS A 70 -1.37 5.63 8.25
C LYS A 70 -0.19 4.70 8.49
N ARG A 71 -0.41 3.58 9.16
CA ARG A 71 0.61 2.55 9.39
C ARG A 71 1.06 1.89 8.09
N MET A 72 0.11 1.50 7.23
CA MET A 72 0.36 0.93 5.90
C MET A 72 1.11 1.90 5.00
N PHE A 73 0.71 3.17 4.98
CA PHE A 73 1.40 4.22 4.24
C PHE A 73 2.86 4.36 4.65
N LYS A 74 3.14 4.45 5.97
CA LYS A 74 4.53 4.56 6.47
C LYS A 74 5.36 3.34 6.07
N ALA A 75 4.82 2.13 6.26
CA ALA A 75 5.49 0.90 5.89
C ALA A 75 5.74 0.84 4.37
N ARG A 76 4.76 1.27 3.56
CA ARG A 76 4.91 1.31 2.10
C ARG A 76 5.97 2.32 1.68
N LEU A 77 6.00 3.51 2.28
CA LEU A 77 7.01 4.53 1.98
C LEU A 77 8.43 4.02 2.26
N VAL A 78 8.64 3.39 3.42
CA VAL A 78 9.94 2.78 3.76
C VAL A 78 10.32 1.69 2.76
N ASN A 79 9.37 0.81 2.40
CA ASN A 79 9.62 -0.25 1.42
C ASN A 79 9.93 0.29 0.01
N VAL A 80 9.27 1.38 -0.38
CA VAL A 80 9.58 2.05 -1.66
C VAL A 80 10.98 2.63 -1.63
N LEU A 81 11.38 3.29 -0.56
CA LEU A 81 12.73 3.84 -0.42
C LEU A 81 13.81 2.75 -0.42
N VAL A 82 13.62 1.67 0.34
CA VAL A 82 14.55 0.54 0.38
C VAL A 82 14.60 -0.16 -0.98
N GLY A 83 13.45 -0.50 -1.56
CA GLY A 83 13.40 -1.20 -2.85
C GLY A 83 13.98 -0.38 -4.00
N SER A 84 13.65 0.92 -4.07
CA SER A 84 14.20 1.80 -5.08
C SER A 84 15.70 2.06 -4.88
N GLY A 85 16.15 2.24 -3.64
CA GLY A 85 17.56 2.40 -3.32
C GLY A 85 18.39 1.21 -3.78
N VAL A 86 17.98 -0.01 -3.43
CA VAL A 86 18.64 -1.23 -3.89
C VAL A 86 18.56 -1.36 -5.42
N GLY A 87 17.38 -1.17 -6.01
CA GLY A 87 17.20 -1.24 -7.46
C GLY A 87 18.12 -0.27 -8.22
N LEU A 88 18.20 0.99 -7.78
CA LEU A 88 19.07 1.99 -8.39
C LEU A 88 20.57 1.67 -8.19
N LEU A 89 20.96 1.19 -7.00
CA LEU A 89 22.34 0.76 -6.76
C LEU A 89 22.77 -0.36 -7.72
N PHE A 90 21.91 -1.35 -7.93
CA PHE A 90 22.18 -2.42 -8.89
C PHE A 90 22.29 -1.90 -10.33
N LEU A 91 21.51 -0.91 -10.72
CA LEU A 91 21.62 -0.29 -12.05
C LEU A 91 22.93 0.49 -12.23
N ILE A 92 23.39 1.17 -11.18
CA ILE A 92 24.65 1.96 -11.22
C ILE A 92 25.86 1.04 -11.32
N PHE A 93 25.90 -0.02 -10.51
CA PHE A 93 27.10 -0.88 -10.40
C PHE A 93 27.14 -2.03 -11.40
N GLY A 94 25.98 -2.48 -11.92
CA GLY A 94 25.90 -3.76 -12.61
C GLY A 94 25.48 -3.73 -14.06
N ALA A 95 25.07 -2.61 -14.61
CA ALA A 95 24.24 -2.54 -15.82
C ALA A 95 22.98 -3.46 -15.71
N ALA A 96 21.93 -3.18 -16.45
CA ALA A 96 20.70 -3.97 -16.40
C ALA A 96 20.92 -5.38 -16.99
N LYS A 97 21.26 -6.35 -16.16
CA LYS A 97 21.41 -7.76 -16.55
C LYS A 97 20.36 -8.61 -15.82
N GLU A 98 19.70 -9.50 -16.55
CA GLU A 98 18.59 -10.33 -16.03
C GLU A 98 18.97 -11.16 -14.81
N TRP A 99 20.20 -11.74 -14.78
CA TRP A 99 20.69 -12.56 -13.66
C TRP A 99 20.91 -11.78 -12.36
N MET A 100 20.99 -10.45 -12.40
CA MET A 100 21.12 -9.60 -11.21
C MET A 100 19.79 -9.43 -10.48
N LEU A 101 18.67 -9.63 -11.17
CA LEU A 101 17.34 -9.48 -10.59
C LEU A 101 17.12 -10.33 -9.33
N PRO A 102 17.34 -11.66 -9.35
CA PRO A 102 17.14 -12.49 -8.16
C PRO A 102 18.06 -12.10 -7.00
N ILE A 103 19.28 -11.68 -7.27
CA ILE A 103 20.23 -11.23 -6.24
C ILE A 103 19.74 -9.93 -5.60
N ALA A 104 19.35 -8.95 -6.41
CA ALA A 104 18.83 -7.67 -5.94
C ALA A 104 17.56 -7.85 -5.10
N LEU A 105 16.66 -8.73 -5.52
CA LEU A 105 15.43 -9.02 -4.78
C LEU A 105 15.73 -9.70 -3.44
N SER A 106 16.64 -10.66 -3.40
CA SER A 106 17.05 -11.34 -2.16
C SER A 106 17.66 -10.36 -1.16
N ILE A 107 18.57 -9.50 -1.61
CA ILE A 107 19.17 -8.46 -0.77
C ILE A 107 18.11 -7.47 -0.28
N THR A 108 17.18 -7.08 -1.13
CA THR A 108 16.09 -6.17 -0.77
C THR A 108 15.18 -6.77 0.32
N VAL A 109 14.88 -8.07 0.24
CA VAL A 109 14.10 -8.78 1.28
C VAL A 109 14.86 -8.77 2.60
N LEU A 110 16.15 -9.09 2.59
CA LEU A 110 16.97 -9.07 3.80
C LEU A 110 17.00 -7.69 4.45
N ILE A 111 17.31 -6.64 3.69
CA ILE A 111 17.33 -5.27 4.20
C ILE A 111 15.96 -4.86 4.73
N SER A 112 14.89 -5.15 3.99
CA SER A 112 13.53 -4.82 4.40
C SER A 112 13.12 -5.56 5.68
N SER A 113 13.55 -6.80 5.86
CA SER A 113 13.23 -7.59 7.05
C SER A 113 13.84 -7.02 8.33
N PHE A 114 15.01 -6.37 8.23
CA PHE A 114 15.66 -5.72 9.38
C PHE A 114 15.05 -4.34 9.69
N ILE A 115 14.59 -3.60 8.67
CA ILE A 115 14.09 -2.24 8.83
C ILE A 115 12.59 -2.24 9.16
N VAL A 116 11.80 -3.07 8.46
CA VAL A 116 10.35 -3.10 8.56
C VAL A 116 9.90 -4.19 9.53
N ARG A 117 9.44 -3.78 10.70
CA ARG A 117 8.99 -4.71 11.76
C ARG A 117 7.70 -5.47 11.43
N VAL A 118 6.99 -5.12 10.35
CA VAL A 118 5.72 -5.74 9.96
C VAL A 118 5.97 -6.83 8.92
N LYS A 119 5.91 -8.10 9.32
CA LYS A 119 6.21 -9.27 8.47
C LYS A 119 5.48 -9.29 7.13
N THR A 120 4.21 -8.91 7.10
CA THR A 120 3.41 -8.86 5.87
C THR A 120 3.90 -7.82 4.87
N MET A 121 4.65 -6.81 5.32
CA MET A 121 5.15 -5.71 4.51
C MET A 121 6.50 -6.00 3.83
N TRP A 122 7.26 -7.02 4.27
CA TRP A 122 8.59 -7.34 3.70
C TRP A 122 8.54 -7.65 2.20
N ARG A 123 7.40 -8.16 1.71
CA ARG A 123 7.18 -8.48 0.29
C ARG A 123 7.12 -7.25 -0.61
N GLN A 124 6.88 -6.08 -0.06
CA GLN A 124 6.62 -4.87 -0.87
C GLN A 124 7.91 -4.20 -1.37
N ALA A 125 9.00 -4.28 -0.61
CA ALA A 125 10.28 -3.71 -1.01
C ALA A 125 10.86 -4.39 -2.26
N PRO A 126 10.94 -5.74 -2.33
CA PRO A 126 11.43 -6.42 -3.52
C PRO A 126 10.54 -6.17 -4.75
N ILE A 127 9.23 -6.00 -4.58
CA ILE A 127 8.36 -5.60 -5.70
C ILE A 127 8.79 -4.26 -6.27
N THR A 128 9.11 -3.28 -5.42
CA THR A 128 9.58 -1.97 -5.88
C THR A 128 10.96 -2.06 -6.56
N ALA A 129 11.87 -2.85 -6.02
CA ALA A 129 13.18 -3.10 -6.66
C ALA A 129 13.01 -3.77 -8.03
N ALA A 130 12.12 -4.76 -8.14
CA ALA A 130 11.80 -5.43 -9.40
C ALA A 130 11.26 -4.45 -10.45
N ILE A 131 10.35 -3.54 -10.06
CA ILE A 131 9.80 -2.52 -10.95
C ILE A 131 10.89 -1.62 -11.51
N VAL A 132 11.82 -1.16 -10.66
CA VAL A 132 12.92 -0.27 -11.05
C VAL A 132 13.88 -0.98 -12.02
N ILE A 133 14.28 -2.22 -11.69
CA ILE A 133 15.21 -3.01 -12.53
C ILE A 133 14.52 -3.40 -13.84
N ALA A 134 13.28 -3.87 -13.81
CA ALA A 134 12.53 -4.24 -15.00
C ALA A 134 12.33 -3.04 -15.96
N ALA A 135 12.06 -1.85 -15.41
CA ALA A 135 11.94 -0.64 -16.21
C ALA A 135 13.25 -0.32 -16.96
N ALA A 136 14.40 -0.64 -16.37
CA ALA A 136 15.70 -0.47 -17.01
C ALA A 136 16.02 -1.57 -18.03
N LEU A 137 15.65 -2.83 -17.74
CA LEU A 137 15.82 -3.95 -18.67
C LEU A 137 15.02 -3.78 -19.97
N MET A 138 13.90 -3.10 -19.90
CA MET A 138 13.05 -2.81 -21.07
C MET A 138 13.55 -1.62 -21.91
N THR A 139 14.73 -1.09 -21.60
CA THR A 139 15.26 0.14 -22.23
C THR A 139 16.67 -0.12 -22.76
N ASP A 140 16.95 0.30 -23.99
CA ASP A 140 18.25 0.08 -24.65
C ASP A 140 19.40 0.91 -24.06
N SER A 141 19.11 1.81 -23.12
CA SER A 141 20.10 2.71 -22.49
C SER A 141 19.92 2.72 -20.97
N ALA A 142 21.03 2.55 -20.24
CA ALA A 142 21.05 2.61 -18.78
C ALA A 142 20.53 3.95 -18.23
N ALA A 143 20.83 5.08 -18.89
CA ALA A 143 20.35 6.40 -18.50
C ALA A 143 18.81 6.52 -18.63
N ASN A 144 18.26 6.06 -19.75
CA ASN A 144 16.80 6.03 -19.97
C ASN A 144 16.13 5.05 -19.01
N GLY A 145 16.77 3.93 -18.69
CA GLY A 145 16.29 2.96 -17.70
C GLY A 145 16.19 3.56 -16.30
N MET A 146 17.22 4.30 -15.87
CA MET A 146 17.20 4.98 -14.58
C MET A 146 16.12 6.06 -14.51
N GLN A 147 15.95 6.85 -15.56
CA GLN A 147 14.89 7.86 -15.63
C GLN A 147 13.49 7.23 -15.53
N ARG A 148 13.25 6.14 -16.27
CA ARG A 148 11.97 5.38 -16.18
C ARG A 148 11.76 4.76 -14.80
N GLY A 149 12.83 4.25 -14.18
CA GLY A 149 12.77 3.73 -12.82
C GLY A 149 12.36 4.80 -11.80
N LEU A 150 12.96 5.99 -11.89
CA LEU A 150 12.62 7.14 -11.05
C LEU A 150 11.17 7.60 -11.26
N GLU A 151 10.72 7.65 -12.51
CA GLU A 151 9.31 7.98 -12.83
C GLU A 151 8.35 7.00 -12.13
N LYS A 152 8.65 5.69 -12.14
CA LYS A 152 7.83 4.69 -11.46
C LYS A 152 7.82 4.88 -9.94
N ILE A 153 8.95 5.24 -9.34
CA ILE A 153 9.02 5.55 -7.91
C ILE A 153 8.11 6.73 -7.56
N VAL A 154 8.17 7.81 -8.34
CA VAL A 154 7.32 8.99 -8.14
C VAL A 154 5.83 8.62 -8.26
N GLN A 155 5.46 7.83 -9.26
CA GLN A 155 4.09 7.33 -9.43
C GLN A 155 3.62 6.50 -8.22
N VAL A 156 4.48 5.62 -7.70
CA VAL A 156 4.18 4.80 -6.53
C VAL A 156 3.95 5.65 -5.28
N ILE A 157 4.83 6.64 -5.04
CA ILE A 157 4.69 7.57 -3.92
C ILE A 157 3.40 8.41 -4.06
N PHE A 158 3.13 8.92 -5.25
CA PHE A 158 1.92 9.66 -5.54
C PHE A 158 0.65 8.83 -5.25
N GLY A 159 0.61 7.58 -5.73
CA GLY A 159 -0.50 6.67 -5.43
C GLY A 159 -0.71 6.46 -3.94
N CYS A 160 0.37 6.23 -3.17
CA CYS A 160 0.30 6.09 -1.71
C CYS A 160 -0.26 7.34 -1.02
N LEU A 161 0.16 8.53 -1.45
CA LEU A 161 -0.33 9.80 -0.90
C LEU A 161 -1.82 10.00 -1.16
N VAL A 162 -2.27 9.75 -2.40
CA VAL A 162 -3.70 9.84 -2.75
C VAL A 162 -4.51 8.85 -1.91
N GLY A 163 -4.06 7.59 -1.78
CA GLY A 163 -4.73 6.58 -0.95
C GLY A 163 -4.87 7.02 0.51
N LEU A 164 -3.81 7.59 1.10
CA LEU A 164 -3.85 8.10 2.47
C LEU A 164 -4.82 9.28 2.63
N ILE A 165 -4.77 10.25 1.70
CA ILE A 165 -5.63 11.45 1.74
C ILE A 165 -7.10 11.03 1.63
N VAL A 166 -7.43 10.16 0.67
CA VAL A 166 -8.82 9.71 0.47
C VAL A 166 -9.29 8.89 1.67
N SER A 167 -8.46 8.00 2.22
CA SER A 167 -8.78 7.25 3.45
C SER A 167 -9.04 8.18 4.63
N TRP A 168 -8.24 9.23 4.77
CA TRP A 168 -8.41 10.23 5.83
C TRP A 168 -9.69 11.07 5.64
N LEU A 169 -10.00 11.52 4.43
CA LEU A 169 -11.23 12.25 4.12
C LEU A 169 -12.47 11.39 4.40
N MET A 170 -12.45 10.14 3.92
CA MET A 170 -13.55 9.19 4.16
C MET A 170 -13.75 8.90 5.64
N SER A 171 -12.69 8.95 6.46
CA SER A 171 -12.84 8.78 7.91
C SER A 171 -13.58 9.91 8.58
N LYS A 172 -13.52 11.13 8.03
CA LYS A 172 -14.28 12.29 8.53
C LYS A 172 -15.74 12.25 8.10
N VAL A 173 -16.02 11.75 6.89
CA VAL A 173 -17.38 11.68 6.35
C VAL A 173 -18.15 10.50 6.94
N TRP A 174 -17.47 9.39 7.15
CA TRP A 174 -18.08 8.14 7.61
C TRP A 174 -17.43 7.69 8.92
N LEU A 175 -17.97 8.13 10.03
CA LEU A 175 -17.56 7.76 11.38
C LEU A 175 -18.00 6.31 11.67
N VAL A 176 -17.17 5.35 11.29
CA VAL A 176 -17.29 3.97 11.77
C VAL A 176 -16.58 3.92 13.13
N LYS A 177 -17.34 3.71 14.20
CA LYS A 177 -16.81 3.55 15.55
C LYS A 177 -15.99 2.26 15.59
N GLU A 178 -14.68 2.40 15.82
CA GLU A 178 -13.80 1.24 16.00
C GLU A 178 -14.33 0.39 17.15
N ARG A 179 -14.58 -0.91 16.88
CA ARG A 179 -14.71 -1.85 17.99
C ARG A 179 -13.31 -2.03 18.60
N PRO A 180 -13.20 -2.02 19.95
CA PRO A 180 -11.98 -2.48 20.59
C PRO A 180 -11.63 -3.86 19.98
N ARG A 181 -10.38 -4.06 19.59
CA ARG A 181 -9.90 -5.39 19.16
C ARG A 181 -10.21 -6.35 20.31
N GLU A 182 -11.17 -7.25 20.12
CA GLU A 182 -11.22 -8.44 20.92
C GLU A 182 -9.90 -9.16 20.66
N THR A 183 -9.05 -9.23 21.67
CA THR A 183 -7.85 -10.07 21.69
C THR A 183 -8.31 -11.46 21.30
N SER A 184 -7.92 -11.91 20.11
CA SER A 184 -8.33 -13.23 19.63
C SER A 184 -7.92 -14.26 20.70
N PRO A 185 -8.77 -15.28 20.97
CA PRO A 185 -8.45 -16.32 21.96
C PRO A 185 -7.10 -17.01 21.75
N GLN A 186 -6.59 -16.95 20.51
CA GLN A 186 -5.26 -17.46 20.13
C GLN A 186 -4.09 -16.63 20.67
N ALA A 187 -4.27 -15.33 20.93
CA ALA A 187 -3.23 -14.51 21.54
C ALA A 187 -3.11 -14.78 23.05
N GLN A 188 -4.21 -15.12 23.72
CA GLN A 188 -4.21 -15.50 25.13
C GLN A 188 -3.63 -16.90 25.37
N GLN A 189 -3.81 -17.84 24.42
CA GLN A 189 -3.22 -19.18 24.54
C GLN A 189 -1.71 -19.19 24.37
N SER A 190 -1.12 -18.26 23.64
CA SER A 190 0.33 -18.18 23.49
C SER A 190 1.05 -17.57 24.70
N GLU A 191 0.37 -16.78 25.53
CA GLU A 191 0.93 -16.27 26.79
C GLU A 191 0.92 -17.34 27.91
N VAL A 192 -0.10 -18.19 27.95
CA VAL A 192 -0.24 -19.24 28.98
C VAL A 192 0.73 -20.42 28.79
N VAL A 193 1.30 -20.60 27.61
CA VAL A 193 2.25 -21.69 27.30
C VAL A 193 3.71 -21.28 27.57
N MET A 194 3.98 -20.01 27.90
CA MET A 194 5.34 -19.51 28.18
C MET A 194 5.63 -19.23 29.67
N ASP A 195 4.71 -19.52 30.59
CA ASP A 195 4.91 -19.61 32.02
C ASP A 195 4.98 -21.10 32.46
#